data_f9dfd80991ad9350ad927aed6800c0c2
#
_entry.id   f9dfd80991ad9350ad927aed6800c0c2
#
_cell.length_a   1.000
_cell.length_b   1.000
_cell.length_c   1.000
_cell.angle_alpha   90.00
_cell.angle_beta   90.00
_cell.angle_gamma   90.00
#
_symmetry.space_group_name_H-M   'P 1'
#
loop_
_entity.id
_entity.type
_entity.pdbx_description
1 polymer ?
#
loop_
_entity_poly.entity_id
_entity_poly.type
_entity_poly.pdbx_seq_one_letter_code
_entity_poly.pdbx_strand_id
1 'polypeptide(L)'
;MINTVYELITDVMAKQYPDRVAFRYVAADGKTVVEKTYAQYVQDIRRAVTYFKENIPDIKGKRVGIMSRNCYEYGVNSFGAILAGAVVVTINQKKTWPELEYELGLAEPSLIVNDGIDYGCRPDIEAAYGDKLRPMDAFKDSAPAELVDCVGHDDLMVLMFTSGTTGRSKAVMLSERNFFTTVECQVKFGDAMLDYKHEHMPEDKNDVLSNFAILPLFHLGTFLCLFVWACKGWALNLSADIRDFYRDLGLMHSDAIAVAPMLMEAIYKDVKRGRRARLNGIWNPCGSSAMFDGAMLAELAQQGMMITQVYGMTETCGDGIINYEQDEKHIRAVGKPDDHAEYKLDETGEICIRGGCVMLGYYKDPEATAEVLDADGWFHTGDLARVDEDGFYYITGRKKNIIILDNGENVSPEELENLLSKCEAVKECIVREKGKKICAVIYCGEADQQTVRDFITETNRTLPIYKRMSAVEFSTEPLPRPGTGKLLRK
;
A
#
# COMPACT_ATOMS: atom_id res chain seq x y z
N MET A 1 -11.60 21.96 7.05
CA MET A 1 -11.06 20.65 6.65
C MET A 1 -11.01 20.65 5.13
N ILE A 2 -9.94 20.13 4.51
CA ILE A 2 -9.78 20.10 3.05
C ILE A 2 -10.57 18.92 2.52
N ASN A 3 -11.38 19.13 1.49
CA ASN A 3 -12.27 18.10 0.97
C ASN A 3 -12.10 17.84 -0.54
N THR A 4 -11.27 18.63 -1.21
CA THR A 4 -11.05 18.49 -2.67
C THR A 4 -9.56 18.57 -3.03
N VAL A 5 -9.22 17.95 -4.17
CA VAL A 5 -7.88 18.09 -4.77
C VAL A 5 -7.60 19.56 -5.12
N TYR A 6 -8.64 20.28 -5.55
CA TYR A 6 -8.54 21.70 -5.85
C TYR A 6 -8.11 22.50 -4.61
N GLU A 7 -8.78 22.32 -3.46
CA GLU A 7 -8.41 22.99 -2.19
C GLU A 7 -7.01 22.60 -1.73
N LEU A 8 -6.66 21.29 -1.80
CA LEU A 8 -5.33 20.83 -1.45
C LEU A 8 -4.23 21.58 -2.23
N ILE A 9 -4.43 21.76 -3.53
CA ILE A 9 -3.42 22.40 -4.38
C ILE A 9 -3.44 23.91 -4.22
N THR A 10 -4.62 24.55 -4.21
CA THR A 10 -4.73 26.02 -4.23
C THR A 10 -4.57 26.67 -2.87
N ASP A 11 -5.02 26.02 -1.81
CA ASP A 11 -5.03 26.62 -0.46
C ASP A 11 -3.88 26.10 0.39
N VAL A 12 -3.56 24.79 0.33
CA VAL A 12 -2.48 24.24 1.13
C VAL A 12 -1.14 24.37 0.44
N MET A 13 -0.98 23.72 -0.73
CA MET A 13 0.31 23.71 -1.41
C MET A 13 0.74 25.09 -1.88
N ALA A 14 -0.18 25.84 -2.52
CA ALA A 14 0.15 27.13 -3.14
C ALA A 14 0.21 28.30 -2.16
N LYS A 15 -0.61 28.30 -1.09
CA LYS A 15 -0.73 29.44 -0.17
C LYS A 15 -0.10 29.18 1.19
N GLN A 16 -0.32 27.96 1.78
CA GLN A 16 0.13 27.68 3.12
C GLN A 16 1.60 27.24 3.17
N TYR A 17 2.04 26.42 2.21
CA TYR A 17 3.38 25.83 2.24
C TYR A 17 4.19 26.01 0.93
N PRO A 18 4.10 27.12 0.19
CA PRO A 18 4.70 27.23 -1.15
C PRO A 18 6.22 26.99 -1.17
N ASP A 19 6.93 27.44 -0.14
CA ASP A 19 8.38 27.40 -0.07
C ASP A 19 8.95 26.12 0.57
N ARG A 20 8.08 25.27 1.14
CA ARG A 20 8.52 23.98 1.70
C ARG A 20 8.86 23.01 0.58
N VAL A 21 9.83 22.12 0.85
CA VAL A 21 10.17 21.01 -0.05
C VAL A 21 9.02 20.00 -0.06
N ALA A 22 8.46 19.77 -1.26
CA ALA A 22 7.44 18.75 -1.50
C ALA A 22 8.07 17.40 -1.83
N PHE A 23 9.13 17.41 -2.65
CA PHE A 23 9.80 16.18 -3.10
C PHE A 23 11.32 16.31 -3.03
N ARG A 24 11.96 15.17 -2.70
CA ARG A 24 13.37 14.91 -2.96
C ARG A 24 13.51 13.64 -3.76
N TYR A 25 14.48 13.61 -4.65
CA TYR A 25 14.85 12.39 -5.38
C TYR A 25 16.30 12.46 -5.85
N VAL A 26 16.90 11.29 -6.08
CA VAL A 26 18.25 11.21 -6.58
C VAL A 26 18.25 11.35 -8.09
N ALA A 27 19.06 12.26 -8.62
CA ALA A 27 19.21 12.48 -10.07
C ALA A 27 19.83 11.25 -10.77
N ALA A 28 19.82 11.26 -12.09
CA ALA A 28 20.35 10.16 -12.91
C ALA A 28 21.84 9.85 -12.68
N ASP A 29 22.61 10.80 -12.12
CA ASP A 29 24.02 10.60 -11.74
C ASP A 29 24.19 9.71 -10.48
N GLY A 30 23.11 9.37 -9.81
CA GLY A 30 23.09 8.55 -8.61
C GLY A 30 23.70 9.19 -7.36
N LYS A 31 23.91 10.50 -7.35
CA LYS A 31 24.62 11.24 -6.31
C LYS A 31 23.96 12.56 -5.90
N THR A 32 23.43 13.28 -6.87
CA THR A 32 22.82 14.60 -6.64
C THR A 32 21.38 14.44 -6.17
N VAL A 33 21.05 15.05 -5.04
CA VAL A 33 19.66 15.15 -4.58
C VAL A 33 19.03 16.39 -5.21
N VAL A 34 17.92 16.17 -5.90
CA VAL A 34 17.08 17.23 -6.47
C VAL A 34 15.93 17.51 -5.51
N GLU A 35 15.70 18.78 -5.22
CA GLU A 35 14.56 19.23 -4.42
C GLU A 35 13.54 19.96 -5.30
N LYS A 36 12.26 19.76 -4.99
CA LYS A 36 11.13 20.47 -5.59
C LYS A 36 10.28 21.06 -4.48
N THR A 37 10.05 22.38 -4.52
CA THR A 37 9.13 23.03 -3.58
C THR A 37 7.67 22.82 -3.98
N TYR A 38 6.75 23.05 -3.04
CA TYR A 38 5.31 23.02 -3.36
C TYR A 38 4.94 24.07 -4.42
N ALA A 39 5.54 25.25 -4.41
CA ALA A 39 5.32 26.26 -5.46
C ALA A 39 5.70 25.73 -6.85
N GLN A 40 6.85 25.07 -6.97
CA GLN A 40 7.27 24.44 -8.24
C GLN A 40 6.33 23.30 -8.62
N TYR A 41 5.92 22.48 -7.66
CA TYR A 41 5.00 21.37 -7.89
C TYR A 41 3.65 21.87 -8.43
N VAL A 42 3.06 22.90 -7.80
CA VAL A 42 1.81 23.52 -8.27
C VAL A 42 1.95 24.09 -9.69
N GLN A 43 3.07 24.73 -10.01
CA GLN A 43 3.30 25.23 -11.37
C GLN A 43 3.36 24.11 -12.41
N ASP A 44 4.04 23.00 -12.07
CA ASP A 44 4.14 21.85 -12.97
C ASP A 44 2.80 21.12 -13.10
N ILE A 45 1.99 21.03 -12.03
CA ILE A 45 0.60 20.54 -12.10
C ILE A 45 -0.25 21.41 -13.05
N ARG A 46 -0.13 22.73 -12.97
CA ARG A 46 -0.86 23.67 -13.85
C ARG A 46 -0.46 23.47 -15.32
N ARG A 47 0.81 23.20 -15.61
CA ARG A 47 1.26 22.83 -16.97
C ARG A 47 0.68 21.50 -17.44
N ALA A 48 0.65 20.50 -16.55
CA ALA A 48 0.05 19.21 -16.86
C ALA A 48 -1.46 19.31 -17.15
N VAL A 49 -2.19 20.19 -16.43
CA VAL A 49 -3.62 20.47 -16.72
C VAL A 49 -3.78 20.99 -18.16
N THR A 50 -2.98 21.97 -18.58
CA THR A 50 -3.01 22.48 -19.95
C THR A 50 -2.69 21.36 -20.95
N TYR A 51 -1.59 20.63 -20.69
CA TYR A 51 -1.15 19.56 -21.55
C TYR A 51 -2.25 18.52 -21.81
N PHE A 52 -2.92 18.04 -20.75
CA PHE A 52 -3.98 17.05 -20.90
C PHE A 52 -5.21 17.59 -21.61
N LYS A 53 -5.61 18.84 -21.33
CA LYS A 53 -6.76 19.48 -22.02
C LYS A 53 -6.51 19.69 -23.52
N GLU A 54 -5.27 19.99 -23.92
CA GLU A 54 -4.91 20.17 -25.34
C GLU A 54 -4.79 18.84 -26.08
N ASN A 55 -4.40 17.74 -25.41
CA ASN A 55 -4.14 16.46 -26.05
C ASN A 55 -5.28 15.43 -25.92
N ILE A 56 -6.30 15.71 -25.11
CA ILE A 56 -7.46 14.82 -24.93
C ILE A 56 -8.74 15.61 -25.14
N PRO A 57 -9.39 15.53 -26.31
CA PRO A 57 -10.69 16.15 -26.54
C PRO A 57 -11.74 15.64 -25.56
N ASP A 58 -12.59 16.55 -25.07
CA ASP A 58 -13.68 16.24 -24.11
C ASP A 58 -13.19 15.41 -22.92
N ILE A 59 -12.11 15.89 -22.29
CA ILE A 59 -11.31 15.15 -21.29
C ILE A 59 -12.12 14.66 -20.07
N LYS A 60 -13.25 15.31 -19.73
CA LYS A 60 -14.02 14.92 -18.53
C LYS A 60 -14.41 13.43 -18.57
N GLY A 61 -13.97 12.68 -17.54
CA GLY A 61 -14.21 11.25 -17.41
C GLY A 61 -13.39 10.36 -18.35
N LYS A 62 -12.51 10.92 -19.21
CA LYS A 62 -11.55 10.14 -19.99
C LYS A 62 -10.45 9.59 -19.07
N ARG A 63 -9.85 8.45 -19.42
CA ARG A 63 -8.84 7.79 -18.62
C ARG A 63 -7.45 8.17 -19.09
N VAL A 64 -6.61 8.58 -18.14
CA VAL A 64 -5.18 8.82 -18.33
C VAL A 64 -4.41 7.75 -17.57
N GLY A 65 -3.70 6.88 -18.28
CA GLY A 65 -2.83 5.87 -17.71
C GLY A 65 -1.52 6.48 -17.23
N ILE A 66 -1.07 6.12 -16.03
CA ILE A 66 0.27 6.46 -15.52
C ILE A 66 1.04 5.16 -15.30
N MET A 67 2.07 4.96 -16.12
CA MET A 67 2.86 3.73 -16.18
C MET A 67 4.34 4.06 -15.96
N SER A 68 4.77 4.17 -14.71
CA SER A 68 6.11 4.60 -14.34
C SER A 68 6.53 4.06 -12.98
N ARG A 69 7.84 3.96 -12.77
CA ARG A 69 8.42 3.87 -11.43
C ARG A 69 8.20 5.19 -10.66
N ASN A 70 8.54 5.18 -9.38
CA ASN A 70 8.43 6.39 -8.56
C ASN A 70 9.31 7.50 -9.15
N CYS A 71 8.70 8.63 -9.47
CA CYS A 71 9.36 9.84 -9.93
C CYS A 71 8.48 11.07 -9.58
N TYR A 72 9.06 12.24 -9.62
CA TYR A 72 8.37 13.50 -9.38
C TYR A 72 7.19 13.71 -10.33
N GLU A 73 7.39 13.41 -11.61
CA GLU A 73 6.40 13.55 -12.65
C GLU A 73 5.18 12.66 -12.45
N TYR A 74 5.27 11.59 -11.64
CA TYR A 74 4.12 10.74 -11.31
C TYR A 74 3.05 11.54 -10.57
N GLY A 75 3.43 12.29 -9.55
CA GLY A 75 2.51 13.16 -8.80
C GLY A 75 1.99 14.31 -9.66
N VAL A 76 2.85 14.95 -10.48
CA VAL A 76 2.47 16.03 -11.40
C VAL A 76 1.40 15.56 -12.37
N ASN A 77 1.61 14.43 -13.04
CA ASN A 77 0.64 13.88 -13.99
C ASN A 77 -0.66 13.43 -13.32
N SER A 78 -0.57 12.85 -12.10
CA SER A 78 -1.77 12.44 -11.35
C SER A 78 -2.68 13.62 -11.05
N PHE A 79 -2.17 14.65 -10.39
CA PHE A 79 -2.98 15.81 -10.05
C PHE A 79 -3.35 16.65 -11.28
N GLY A 80 -2.45 16.73 -12.27
CA GLY A 80 -2.74 17.41 -13.53
C GLY A 80 -3.89 16.77 -14.31
N ALA A 81 -3.93 15.45 -14.40
CA ALA A 81 -5.01 14.71 -15.05
C ALA A 81 -6.34 14.86 -14.29
N ILE A 82 -6.32 14.74 -12.94
CA ILE A 82 -7.50 14.93 -12.08
C ILE A 82 -8.08 16.33 -12.29
N LEU A 83 -7.27 17.38 -12.15
CA LEU A 83 -7.74 18.77 -12.30
C LEU A 83 -8.05 19.16 -13.77
N ALA A 84 -7.64 18.36 -14.74
CA ALA A 84 -8.13 18.50 -16.10
C ALA A 84 -9.52 17.85 -16.29
N GLY A 85 -10.00 17.08 -15.31
CA GLY A 85 -11.27 16.35 -15.33
C GLY A 85 -11.16 14.89 -15.78
N ALA A 86 -9.94 14.36 -15.92
CA ALA A 86 -9.71 12.97 -16.29
C ALA A 86 -9.73 12.03 -15.08
N VAL A 87 -9.91 10.75 -15.37
CA VAL A 87 -9.75 9.64 -14.41
C VAL A 87 -8.31 9.10 -14.53
N VAL A 88 -7.58 9.11 -13.45
CA VAL A 88 -6.24 8.50 -13.38
C VAL A 88 -6.34 6.99 -13.31
N VAL A 89 -5.56 6.28 -14.13
CA VAL A 89 -5.41 4.82 -14.09
C VAL A 89 -3.97 4.52 -13.68
N THR A 90 -3.78 3.94 -12.50
CA THR A 90 -2.45 3.53 -12.05
C THR A 90 -2.09 2.17 -12.64
N ILE A 91 -0.94 2.08 -13.30
CA ILE A 91 -0.54 0.89 -14.04
C ILE A 91 0.75 0.32 -13.48
N ASN A 92 0.73 -0.96 -13.13
CA ASN A 92 1.91 -1.71 -12.74
C ASN A 92 2.65 -2.21 -14.00
N GLN A 93 3.66 -1.49 -14.42
CA GLN A 93 4.47 -1.79 -15.60
C GLN A 93 5.29 -3.09 -15.52
N LYS A 94 5.36 -3.73 -14.34
CA LYS A 94 6.10 -4.99 -14.13
C LYS A 94 5.25 -6.24 -14.38
N LYS A 95 3.98 -6.06 -14.74
CA LYS A 95 3.08 -7.16 -15.12
C LYS A 95 3.45 -7.75 -16.48
N THR A 96 3.01 -8.99 -16.71
CA THR A 96 3.13 -9.63 -18.03
C THR A 96 2.21 -8.97 -19.07
N TRP A 97 2.53 -9.13 -20.35
CA TRP A 97 1.70 -8.53 -21.41
C TRP A 97 0.23 -8.97 -21.36
N PRO A 98 -0.13 -10.25 -21.18
CA PRO A 98 -1.53 -10.63 -21.07
C PRO A 98 -2.29 -9.95 -19.92
N GLU A 99 -1.61 -9.69 -18.79
CA GLU A 99 -2.21 -8.95 -17.67
C GLU A 99 -2.40 -7.48 -18.02
N LEU A 100 -1.38 -6.85 -18.62
CA LEU A 100 -1.43 -5.44 -19.05
C LEU A 100 -2.44 -5.23 -20.17
N GLU A 101 -2.50 -6.12 -21.15
CA GLU A 101 -3.47 -6.09 -22.24
C GLU A 101 -4.90 -6.11 -21.71
N TYR A 102 -5.17 -6.99 -20.73
CA TYR A 102 -6.48 -7.06 -20.08
C TYR A 102 -6.78 -5.76 -19.32
N GLU A 103 -5.87 -5.26 -18.50
CA GLU A 103 -6.10 -4.06 -17.69
C GLU A 103 -6.25 -2.80 -18.53
N LEU A 104 -5.41 -2.62 -19.53
CA LEU A 104 -5.48 -1.50 -20.48
C LEU A 104 -6.72 -1.59 -21.37
N GLY A 105 -7.09 -2.81 -21.80
CA GLY A 105 -8.30 -3.07 -22.54
C GLY A 105 -9.58 -2.77 -21.73
N LEU A 106 -9.57 -3.06 -20.42
CA LEU A 106 -10.68 -2.73 -19.52
C LEU A 106 -10.77 -1.23 -19.27
N ALA A 107 -9.64 -0.58 -18.96
CA ALA A 107 -9.58 0.85 -18.64
C ALA A 107 -9.75 1.75 -19.88
N GLU A 108 -9.36 1.30 -21.07
CA GLU A 108 -9.45 2.06 -22.34
C GLU A 108 -8.85 3.47 -22.21
N PRO A 109 -7.56 3.61 -21.85
CA PRO A 109 -6.96 4.93 -21.65
C PRO A 109 -6.93 5.74 -22.96
N SER A 110 -7.23 7.02 -22.86
CA SER A 110 -7.13 7.98 -23.98
C SER A 110 -5.68 8.39 -24.22
N LEU A 111 -4.87 8.42 -23.18
CA LEU A 111 -3.44 8.73 -23.18
C LEU A 111 -2.75 7.96 -22.06
N ILE A 112 -1.50 7.56 -22.27
CA ILE A 112 -0.66 6.90 -21.27
C ILE A 112 0.66 7.65 -21.15
N VAL A 113 0.94 8.22 -19.98
CA VAL A 113 2.26 8.74 -19.67
C VAL A 113 3.15 7.63 -19.11
N ASN A 114 4.38 7.52 -19.59
CA ASN A 114 5.27 6.43 -19.21
C ASN A 114 6.74 6.86 -19.11
N ASP A 115 7.54 6.12 -18.34
CA ASP A 115 8.95 6.42 -18.10
C ASP A 115 9.90 5.91 -19.22
N GLY A 116 9.37 5.28 -20.25
CA GLY A 116 10.15 4.77 -21.39
C GLY A 116 10.97 3.51 -21.10
N ILE A 117 10.90 2.95 -19.88
CA ILE A 117 11.69 1.78 -19.50
C ILE A 117 11.00 0.50 -19.97
N ASP A 118 11.78 -0.44 -20.48
CA ASP A 118 11.29 -1.77 -20.81
C ASP A 118 11.35 -2.69 -19.58
N TYR A 119 10.18 -3.15 -19.18
CA TYR A 119 9.99 -4.14 -18.09
C TYR A 119 9.66 -5.54 -18.63
N GLY A 120 9.89 -5.77 -19.92
CA GLY A 120 9.70 -7.07 -20.59
C GLY A 120 8.53 -7.15 -21.57
N CYS A 121 7.67 -6.11 -21.65
CA CYS A 121 6.53 -6.04 -22.60
C CYS A 121 6.45 -4.70 -23.36
N ARG A 122 7.53 -3.96 -23.41
CA ARG A 122 7.57 -2.66 -24.10
C ARG A 122 7.18 -2.76 -25.58
N PRO A 123 7.68 -3.72 -26.38
CA PRO A 123 7.28 -3.86 -27.78
C PRO A 123 5.78 -4.10 -27.97
N ASP A 124 5.16 -4.91 -27.09
CA ASP A 124 3.73 -5.20 -27.17
C ASP A 124 2.89 -3.96 -26.84
N ILE A 125 3.31 -3.19 -25.82
CA ILE A 125 2.65 -1.93 -25.42
C ILE A 125 2.76 -0.92 -26.55
N GLU A 126 3.93 -0.77 -27.19
CA GLU A 126 4.14 0.14 -28.32
C GLU A 126 3.32 -0.26 -29.54
N ALA A 127 3.20 -1.56 -29.82
CA ALA A 127 2.36 -2.06 -30.91
C ALA A 127 0.88 -1.77 -30.70
N ALA A 128 0.39 -1.91 -29.46
CA ALA A 128 -1.03 -1.77 -29.14
C ALA A 128 -1.46 -0.32 -28.81
N TYR A 129 -0.58 0.48 -28.22
CA TYR A 129 -0.89 1.80 -27.65
C TYR A 129 0.13 2.89 -28.02
N GLY A 130 1.02 2.67 -29.02
CA GLY A 130 2.10 3.60 -29.34
C GLY A 130 1.65 5.03 -29.68
N ASP A 131 0.50 5.17 -30.34
CA ASP A 131 -0.14 6.45 -30.63
C ASP A 131 -0.60 7.22 -29.38
N LYS A 132 -0.85 6.51 -28.25
CA LYS A 132 -1.28 7.07 -26.96
C LYS A 132 -0.16 7.24 -25.96
N LEU A 133 1.05 6.68 -26.21
CA LEU A 133 2.18 6.80 -25.30
C LEU A 133 2.81 8.20 -25.34
N ARG A 134 3.07 8.75 -24.17
CA ARG A 134 3.76 10.03 -23.99
C ARG A 134 4.81 9.92 -22.88
N PRO A 135 5.92 10.66 -22.96
CA PRO A 135 6.90 10.69 -21.88
C PRO A 135 6.31 11.35 -20.62
N MET A 136 6.82 10.96 -19.44
CA MET A 136 6.35 11.47 -18.15
C MET A 136 6.45 13.00 -18.03
N ASP A 137 7.37 13.61 -18.72
CA ASP A 137 7.65 15.04 -18.68
C ASP A 137 7.06 15.84 -19.86
N ALA A 138 6.16 15.26 -20.62
CA ALA A 138 5.54 15.87 -21.80
C ALA A 138 4.81 17.21 -21.51
N PHE A 139 4.43 17.45 -20.27
CA PHE A 139 3.77 18.69 -19.84
C PHE A 139 4.70 19.92 -19.74
N LYS A 140 6.03 19.73 -19.73
CA LYS A 140 7.00 20.77 -19.34
C LYS A 140 6.93 22.04 -20.21
N ASP A 141 6.62 21.89 -21.49
CA ASP A 141 6.56 22.99 -22.45
C ASP A 141 5.18 23.67 -22.52
N SER A 142 4.18 23.14 -21.80
CA SER A 142 2.83 23.74 -21.76
C SER A 142 2.78 24.98 -20.85
N ALA A 143 1.94 25.94 -21.20
CA ALA A 143 1.68 27.11 -20.36
C ALA A 143 0.90 26.66 -19.09
N PRO A 144 1.15 27.27 -17.91
CA PRO A 144 0.40 26.92 -16.72
C PRO A 144 -1.06 27.40 -16.81
N ALA A 145 -2.01 26.47 -16.60
CA ALA A 145 -3.44 26.76 -16.59
C ALA A 145 -3.87 27.57 -15.35
N GLU A 146 -4.98 28.28 -15.45
CA GLU A 146 -5.78 28.60 -14.28
C GLU A 146 -6.53 27.35 -13.81
N LEU A 147 -6.42 27.04 -12.52
CA LEU A 147 -7.08 25.86 -11.95
C LEU A 147 -8.55 26.15 -11.67
N VAL A 148 -9.39 25.19 -11.97
CA VAL A 148 -10.82 25.22 -11.72
C VAL A 148 -11.20 23.93 -11.03
N ASP A 149 -12.04 24.01 -10.01
CA ASP A 149 -12.64 22.84 -9.41
C ASP A 149 -13.65 22.22 -10.39
N CYS A 150 -13.32 21.06 -10.91
CA CYS A 150 -14.11 20.37 -11.94
C CYS A 150 -14.43 18.91 -11.58
N VAL A 151 -14.00 18.46 -10.41
CA VAL A 151 -14.22 17.09 -9.92
C VAL A 151 -15.37 17.11 -8.93
N GLY A 152 -16.40 16.31 -9.18
CA GLY A 152 -17.46 16.11 -8.19
C GLY A 152 -17.01 15.11 -7.12
N HIS A 153 -17.44 15.32 -5.88
CA HIS A 153 -17.04 14.46 -4.75
C HIS A 153 -17.25 12.96 -4.99
N ASP A 154 -18.32 12.61 -5.72
CA ASP A 154 -18.67 11.21 -6.03
C ASP A 154 -18.29 10.82 -7.46
N ASP A 155 -17.66 11.74 -8.23
CA ASP A 155 -17.16 11.41 -9.56
C ASP A 155 -16.00 10.39 -9.43
N LEU A 156 -15.93 9.47 -10.40
CA LEU A 156 -14.79 8.56 -10.52
C LEU A 156 -13.52 9.38 -10.77
N MET A 157 -12.56 9.30 -9.86
CA MET A 157 -11.30 10.05 -9.90
C MET A 157 -10.10 9.15 -10.24
N VAL A 158 -10.06 7.96 -9.65
CA VAL A 158 -8.93 7.03 -9.82
C VAL A 158 -9.44 5.61 -10.05
N LEU A 159 -8.81 4.89 -10.99
CA LEU A 159 -8.93 3.44 -11.17
C LEU A 159 -7.63 2.77 -10.73
N MET A 160 -7.73 1.84 -9.79
CA MET A 160 -6.61 1.03 -9.33
C MET A 160 -6.88 -0.45 -9.51
N PHE A 161 -5.92 -1.17 -10.09
CA PHE A 161 -6.05 -2.60 -10.31
C PHE A 161 -5.55 -3.39 -9.11
N THR A 162 -6.39 -4.33 -8.64
CA THR A 162 -6.04 -5.29 -7.59
C THR A 162 -5.93 -6.69 -8.17
N SER A 163 -5.07 -7.53 -7.59
CA SER A 163 -5.03 -8.96 -7.93
C SER A 163 -6.30 -9.63 -7.41
N GLY A 164 -7.26 -9.83 -8.29
CA GLY A 164 -8.50 -10.53 -7.97
C GLY A 164 -8.24 -11.95 -7.45
N THR A 165 -9.13 -12.42 -6.57
CA THR A 165 -9.08 -13.79 -6.01
C THR A 165 -9.40 -14.86 -7.06
N THR A 166 -10.01 -14.46 -8.17
CA THR A 166 -10.42 -15.31 -9.31
C THR A 166 -9.33 -15.43 -10.38
N GLY A 167 -8.15 -14.82 -10.17
CA GLY A 167 -7.02 -14.87 -11.10
C GLY A 167 -6.99 -13.74 -12.13
N ARG A 168 -8.04 -12.92 -12.25
CA ARG A 168 -8.03 -11.70 -13.07
C ARG A 168 -8.05 -10.46 -12.18
N SER A 169 -7.35 -9.41 -12.61
CA SER A 169 -7.35 -8.12 -11.92
C SER A 169 -8.74 -7.49 -11.94
N LYS A 170 -9.16 -6.90 -10.82
CA LYS A 170 -10.36 -6.06 -10.74
C LYS A 170 -9.94 -4.59 -10.68
N ALA A 171 -10.67 -3.73 -11.39
CA ALA A 171 -10.40 -2.28 -11.37
C ALA A 171 -11.31 -1.61 -10.33
N VAL A 172 -10.73 -1.20 -9.21
CA VAL A 172 -11.42 -0.52 -8.12
C VAL A 172 -11.67 0.94 -8.50
N MET A 173 -12.92 1.39 -8.39
CA MET A 173 -13.35 2.76 -8.66
C MET A 173 -13.28 3.60 -7.40
N LEU A 174 -12.44 4.63 -7.40
CA LEU A 174 -12.27 5.53 -6.27
C LEU A 174 -12.66 6.97 -6.64
N SER A 175 -13.46 7.60 -5.79
CA SER A 175 -13.89 8.99 -5.91
C SER A 175 -13.03 9.93 -5.07
N GLU A 176 -13.19 11.23 -5.28
CA GLU A 176 -12.58 12.27 -4.44
C GLU A 176 -12.99 12.11 -2.97
N ARG A 177 -14.28 11.83 -2.70
CA ARG A 177 -14.78 11.54 -1.35
C ARG A 177 -14.02 10.41 -0.67
N ASN A 178 -13.76 9.31 -1.38
CA ASN A 178 -13.03 8.16 -0.81
C ASN A 178 -11.63 8.62 -0.34
N PHE A 179 -10.92 9.38 -1.18
CA PHE A 179 -9.59 9.88 -0.83
C PHE A 179 -9.60 10.80 0.38
N PHE A 180 -10.50 11.81 0.42
CA PHE A 180 -10.47 12.78 1.51
C PHE A 180 -11.02 12.25 2.81
N THR A 181 -11.91 11.26 2.81
CA THR A 181 -12.28 10.51 4.03
C THR A 181 -11.05 9.82 4.63
N THR A 182 -10.26 9.12 3.81
CA THR A 182 -9.02 8.46 4.27
C THR A 182 -7.95 9.47 4.68
N VAL A 183 -7.79 10.55 3.91
CA VAL A 183 -6.82 11.62 4.24
C VAL A 183 -7.08 12.22 5.61
N GLU A 184 -8.34 12.40 6.00
CA GLU A 184 -8.70 12.91 7.33
C GLU A 184 -8.14 12.03 8.45
N CYS A 185 -8.33 10.71 8.37
CA CYS A 185 -7.78 9.75 9.31
C CYS A 185 -6.23 9.77 9.32
N GLN A 186 -5.62 9.76 8.14
CA GLN A 186 -4.17 9.74 7.99
C GLN A 186 -3.50 11.04 8.48
N VAL A 187 -4.17 12.18 8.40
CA VAL A 187 -3.68 13.46 8.96
C VAL A 187 -3.65 13.41 10.48
N LYS A 188 -4.67 12.80 11.13
CA LYS A 188 -4.66 12.56 12.60
C LYS A 188 -3.48 11.67 13.01
N PHE A 189 -3.18 10.63 12.23
CA PHE A 189 -1.97 9.83 12.44
C PHE A 189 -0.70 10.67 12.31
N GLY A 190 -0.64 11.60 11.36
CA GLY A 190 0.46 12.57 11.26
C GLY A 190 0.64 13.43 12.51
N ASP A 191 -0.45 13.82 13.19
CA ASP A 191 -0.38 14.52 14.48
C ASP A 191 0.20 13.61 15.57
N ALA A 192 -0.23 12.35 15.65
CA ALA A 192 0.35 11.38 16.58
C ALA A 192 1.85 11.12 16.35
N MET A 193 2.32 11.19 15.09
CA MET A 193 3.76 11.15 14.80
C MET A 193 4.51 12.34 15.40
N LEU A 194 3.96 13.55 15.31
CA LEU A 194 4.57 14.74 15.91
C LEU A 194 4.58 14.64 17.44
N ASP A 195 3.49 14.19 18.05
CA ASP A 195 3.41 13.99 19.50
C ASP A 195 4.47 12.99 19.98
N TYR A 196 4.60 11.84 19.29
CA TYR A 196 5.65 10.87 19.58
C TYR A 196 7.04 11.47 19.45
N LYS A 197 7.30 12.23 18.39
CA LYS A 197 8.58 12.89 18.15
C LYS A 197 8.91 13.88 19.26
N HIS A 198 7.96 14.74 19.63
CA HIS A 198 8.17 15.73 20.70
C HIS A 198 8.47 15.08 22.06
N GLU A 199 7.83 13.94 22.34
CA GLU A 199 8.05 13.19 23.58
C GLU A 199 9.41 12.47 23.60
N HIS A 200 9.79 11.82 22.50
CA HIS A 200 10.94 10.91 22.46
C HIS A 200 12.21 11.52 21.84
N MET A 201 12.07 12.65 21.14
CA MET A 201 13.18 13.37 20.46
C MET A 201 13.09 14.88 20.72
N PRO A 202 13.03 15.34 21.99
CA PRO A 202 12.72 16.73 22.32
C PRO A 202 13.78 17.74 21.82
N GLU A 203 14.98 17.27 21.49
CA GLU A 203 16.05 18.13 20.92
C GLU A 203 15.80 18.45 19.44
N ASP A 204 15.05 17.61 18.71
CA ASP A 204 14.71 17.87 17.32
C ASP A 204 13.42 18.72 17.22
N LYS A 205 13.62 20.01 16.93
CA LYS A 205 12.54 21.01 16.82
C LYS A 205 11.95 21.12 15.42
N ASN A 206 12.34 20.24 14.49
CA ASN A 206 11.84 20.27 13.13
C ASN A 206 10.49 19.50 13.03
N ASP A 207 9.39 20.23 12.87
CA ASP A 207 8.05 19.66 12.71
C ASP A 207 7.68 19.39 11.24
N VAL A 208 8.63 19.60 10.32
CA VAL A 208 8.46 19.24 8.90
C VAL A 208 9.06 17.86 8.67
N LEU A 209 8.21 16.85 8.69
CA LEU A 209 8.65 15.48 8.52
C LEU A 209 8.85 15.10 7.04
N SER A 210 9.53 13.98 6.82
CA SER A 210 9.74 13.40 5.49
C SER A 210 9.51 11.90 5.46
N ASN A 211 8.92 11.40 4.36
CA ASN A 211 8.68 9.97 4.14
C ASN A 211 9.55 9.45 3.01
N PHE A 212 10.24 8.35 3.25
CA PHE A 212 10.97 7.63 2.21
C PHE A 212 10.03 6.73 1.42
N ALA A 213 9.61 7.20 0.24
CA ALA A 213 8.65 6.52 -0.62
C ALA A 213 9.37 5.59 -1.61
N ILE A 214 9.56 4.31 -1.22
CA ILE A 214 10.19 3.27 -2.04
C ILE A 214 9.18 2.25 -2.58
N LEU A 215 8.06 2.04 -1.88
CA LEU A 215 6.97 1.23 -2.42
C LEU A 215 6.35 1.95 -3.63
N PRO A 216 5.91 1.20 -4.66
CA PRO A 216 5.47 1.82 -5.91
C PRO A 216 4.24 2.73 -5.75
N LEU A 217 4.26 3.89 -6.42
CA LEU A 217 3.15 4.85 -6.45
C LEU A 217 1.88 4.32 -7.14
N PHE A 218 1.97 3.25 -7.91
CA PHE A 218 0.77 2.60 -8.45
C PHE A 218 0.00 1.78 -7.40
N HIS A 219 0.55 1.58 -6.20
CA HIS A 219 -0.16 1.04 -5.04
C HIS A 219 -0.77 2.16 -4.21
N LEU A 220 -2.00 1.94 -3.76
CA LEU A 220 -2.80 2.95 -3.09
C LEU A 220 -2.11 3.54 -1.85
N GLY A 221 -1.50 2.74 -0.98
CA GLY A 221 -0.84 3.24 0.23
C GLY A 221 0.25 4.27 -0.05
N THR A 222 1.05 4.07 -1.13
CA THR A 222 2.07 5.06 -1.53
C THR A 222 1.44 6.22 -2.30
N PHE A 223 0.40 5.96 -3.10
CA PHE A 223 -0.33 7.02 -3.81
C PHE A 223 -0.99 8.00 -2.84
N LEU A 224 -1.58 7.52 -1.75
CA LEU A 224 -2.15 8.36 -0.69
C LEU A 224 -1.13 9.30 -0.05
N CYS A 225 0.15 8.92 -0.01
CA CYS A 225 1.19 9.82 0.50
C CYS A 225 1.27 11.14 -0.29
N LEU A 226 0.88 11.16 -1.58
CA LEU A 226 0.81 12.41 -2.36
C LEU A 226 -0.17 13.41 -1.76
N PHE A 227 -1.23 12.94 -1.12
CA PHE A 227 -2.27 13.74 -0.50
C PHE A 227 -1.94 14.08 0.96
N VAL A 228 -1.71 13.06 1.77
CA VAL A 228 -1.52 13.17 3.23
C VAL A 228 -0.31 14.05 3.56
N TRP A 229 0.83 13.79 2.92
CA TRP A 229 2.06 14.53 3.19
C TRP A 229 1.94 15.99 2.71
N ALA A 230 1.20 16.22 1.62
CA ALA A 230 0.91 17.56 1.15
C ALA A 230 -0.01 18.33 2.11
N CYS A 231 -1.00 17.69 2.73
CA CYS A 231 -1.86 18.33 3.74
C CYS A 231 -1.05 18.86 4.94
N LYS A 232 0.05 18.21 5.29
CA LYS A 232 0.94 18.62 6.40
C LYS A 232 2.07 19.55 5.91
N GLY A 233 2.24 19.76 4.61
CA GLY A 233 3.37 20.48 4.03
C GLY A 233 4.70 19.77 4.28
N TRP A 234 4.70 18.43 4.32
CA TRP A 234 5.82 17.54 4.53
C TRP A 234 6.39 17.02 3.21
N ALA A 235 7.61 16.46 3.24
CA ALA A 235 8.31 16.04 2.03
C ALA A 235 8.15 14.55 1.73
N LEU A 236 8.08 14.20 0.44
CA LEU A 236 8.23 12.84 -0.05
C LEU A 236 9.62 12.67 -0.69
N ASN A 237 10.41 11.77 -0.12
CA ASN A 237 11.73 11.39 -0.63
C ASN A 237 11.54 10.16 -1.53
N LEU A 238 11.55 10.36 -2.85
CA LEU A 238 11.22 9.31 -3.81
C LEU A 238 12.45 8.45 -4.13
N SER A 239 12.31 7.15 -3.98
CA SER A 239 13.26 6.16 -4.50
C SER A 239 12.58 5.31 -5.59
N ALA A 240 13.24 5.15 -6.71
CA ALA A 240 12.67 4.55 -7.90
C ALA A 240 12.79 3.02 -7.94
N ASP A 241 13.77 2.45 -7.21
CA ASP A 241 14.07 1.02 -7.25
C ASP A 241 14.53 0.52 -5.89
N ILE A 242 14.04 -0.65 -5.48
CA ILE A 242 14.42 -1.30 -4.22
C ILE A 242 15.91 -1.61 -4.13
N ARG A 243 16.58 -1.80 -5.28
CA ARG A 243 18.03 -2.04 -5.35
C ARG A 243 18.85 -0.83 -4.90
N ASP A 244 18.28 0.36 -4.99
CA ASP A 244 18.91 1.63 -4.63
C ASP A 244 18.59 2.05 -3.17
N PHE A 245 17.86 1.22 -2.41
CA PHE A 245 17.33 1.52 -1.08
C PHE A 245 18.36 2.21 -0.16
N TYR A 246 19.49 1.57 0.09
CA TYR A 246 20.48 2.12 1.01
C TYR A 246 21.25 3.31 0.45
N ARG A 247 21.43 3.40 -0.88
CA ARG A 247 22.06 4.56 -1.52
C ARG A 247 21.16 5.78 -1.35
N ASP A 248 19.91 5.67 -1.76
CA ASP A 248 18.97 6.79 -1.78
C ASP A 248 18.63 7.23 -0.35
N LEU A 249 18.40 6.26 0.54
CA LEU A 249 18.19 6.56 1.96
C LEU A 249 19.39 7.25 2.58
N GLY A 250 20.61 6.84 2.23
CA GLY A 250 21.84 7.48 2.73
C GLY A 250 22.00 8.93 2.28
N LEU A 251 21.41 9.30 1.13
CA LEU A 251 21.45 10.66 0.58
C LEU A 251 20.29 11.55 1.06
N MET A 252 19.15 10.97 1.40
CA MET A 252 17.91 11.68 1.74
C MET A 252 17.47 11.32 3.16
N HIS A 253 17.82 12.17 4.14
CA HIS A 253 17.30 12.02 5.51
C HIS A 253 15.77 11.87 5.48
N SER A 254 15.25 10.89 6.22
CA SER A 254 13.82 10.61 6.24
C SER A 254 13.39 10.18 7.64
N ASP A 255 12.17 10.57 8.04
CA ASP A 255 11.59 10.28 9.35
C ASP A 255 10.80 8.97 9.33
N ALA A 256 10.03 8.76 8.27
CA ALA A 256 9.13 7.63 8.12
C ALA A 256 9.40 6.84 6.83
N ILE A 257 8.95 5.60 6.82
CA ILE A 257 8.98 4.73 5.65
C ILE A 257 7.83 3.72 5.70
N ALA A 258 7.05 3.63 4.62
CA ALA A 258 6.12 2.51 4.46
C ALA A 258 6.89 1.26 4.02
N VAL A 259 6.64 0.13 4.69
CA VAL A 259 7.42 -1.10 4.49
C VAL A 259 6.55 -2.33 4.25
N ALA A 260 6.99 -3.15 3.32
CA ALA A 260 6.58 -4.55 3.19
C ALA A 260 7.46 -5.44 4.11
N PRO A 261 7.09 -6.70 4.37
CA PRO A 261 7.81 -7.57 5.30
C PRO A 261 9.32 -7.64 5.08
N MET A 262 9.77 -7.76 3.84
CA MET A 262 11.20 -7.81 3.51
C MET A 262 11.98 -6.56 3.95
N LEU A 263 11.38 -5.38 3.81
CA LEU A 263 12.01 -4.12 4.25
C LEU A 263 11.99 -3.98 5.76
N MET A 264 10.90 -4.38 6.44
CA MET A 264 10.83 -4.40 7.89
C MET A 264 11.91 -5.30 8.49
N GLU A 265 12.11 -6.50 7.92
CA GLU A 265 13.19 -7.38 8.32
C GLU A 265 14.59 -6.78 8.08
N ALA A 266 14.78 -6.06 6.98
CA ALA A 266 16.07 -5.39 6.70
C ALA A 266 16.35 -4.31 7.75
N ILE A 267 15.35 -3.49 8.09
CA ILE A 267 15.42 -2.49 9.16
C ILE A 267 15.75 -3.16 10.50
N TYR A 268 15.01 -4.20 10.86
CA TYR A 268 15.24 -4.95 12.09
C TYR A 268 16.65 -5.52 12.18
N LYS A 269 17.14 -6.16 11.11
CA LYS A 269 18.52 -6.70 11.06
C LYS A 269 19.58 -5.61 11.21
N ASP A 270 19.38 -4.42 10.66
CA ASP A 270 20.32 -3.30 10.82
C ASP A 270 20.28 -2.74 12.25
N VAL A 271 19.10 -2.57 12.85
CA VAL A 271 18.96 -2.15 14.25
C VAL A 271 19.60 -3.15 15.19
N LYS A 272 19.27 -4.45 15.07
CA LYS A 272 19.81 -5.52 15.92
C LYS A 272 21.34 -5.67 15.85
N ARG A 273 21.95 -5.30 14.71
CA ARG A 273 23.39 -5.30 14.49
C ARG A 273 24.08 -3.98 14.85
N GLY A 274 23.38 -3.04 15.50
CA GLY A 274 23.92 -1.73 15.87
C GLY A 274 24.21 -0.81 14.66
N ARG A 275 23.59 -1.05 13.51
CA ARG A 275 23.80 -0.30 12.27
C ARG A 275 22.68 0.71 11.98
N ARG A 276 21.98 1.19 13.02
CA ARG A 276 20.87 2.13 12.89
C ARG A 276 21.22 3.40 12.08
N ALA A 277 22.48 3.84 12.11
CA ALA A 277 22.96 4.97 11.32
C ALA A 277 22.70 4.81 9.78
N ARG A 278 22.60 3.57 9.27
CA ARG A 278 22.27 3.31 7.86
C ARG A 278 20.84 3.70 7.49
N LEU A 279 19.96 3.83 8.47
CA LEU A 279 18.57 4.21 8.28
C LEU A 279 18.37 5.72 8.14
N ASN A 280 19.45 6.52 8.29
CA ASN A 280 19.53 7.95 8.03
C ASN A 280 18.28 8.74 8.49
N GLY A 281 17.92 8.58 9.76
CA GLY A 281 16.81 9.31 10.38
C GLY A 281 15.54 8.51 10.59
N ILE A 282 15.30 7.42 9.85
CA ILE A 282 14.05 6.63 10.00
C ILE A 282 13.83 6.23 11.46
N TRP A 283 12.74 6.71 12.02
CA TRP A 283 12.26 6.34 13.35
C TRP A 283 10.83 5.79 13.34
N ASN A 284 10.05 6.00 12.23
CA ASN A 284 8.72 5.45 12.06
C ASN A 284 8.65 4.51 10.84
N PRO A 285 8.94 3.22 11.00
CA PRO A 285 8.60 2.21 10.00
C PRO A 285 7.10 1.86 10.10
N CYS A 286 6.36 2.11 9.03
CA CYS A 286 4.93 1.86 8.92
C CYS A 286 4.69 0.58 8.12
N GLY A 287 4.26 -0.48 8.79
CA GLY A 287 3.97 -1.78 8.18
C GLY A 287 2.56 -1.85 7.63
N SER A 288 2.39 -2.37 6.41
CA SER A 288 1.10 -2.60 5.79
C SER A 288 1.08 -3.87 4.95
N SER A 289 -0.11 -4.30 4.55
CA SER A 289 -0.35 -5.39 3.58
C SER A 289 0.01 -6.81 4.05
N ALA A 290 0.58 -7.00 5.25
CA ALA A 290 0.89 -8.30 5.83
C ALA A 290 0.98 -8.21 7.35
N MET A 291 0.87 -9.35 8.03
CA MET A 291 1.17 -9.43 9.45
C MET A 291 2.68 -9.51 9.66
N PHE A 292 3.16 -8.83 10.70
CA PHE A 292 4.56 -8.82 11.10
C PHE A 292 4.77 -9.63 12.38
N ASP A 293 5.97 -10.16 12.57
CA ASP A 293 6.32 -10.85 13.81
C ASP A 293 6.28 -9.87 15.00
N GLY A 294 5.43 -10.16 15.98
CA GLY A 294 5.20 -9.26 17.11
C GLY A 294 6.40 -9.13 18.05
N ALA A 295 7.31 -10.13 18.10
CA ALA A 295 8.52 -10.01 18.89
C ALA A 295 9.50 -9.06 18.21
N MET A 296 9.62 -9.13 16.88
CA MET A 296 10.40 -8.19 16.08
C MET A 296 9.90 -6.75 16.26
N LEU A 297 8.58 -6.54 16.22
CA LEU A 297 7.99 -5.21 16.40
C LEU A 297 8.28 -4.66 17.81
N ALA A 298 8.12 -5.50 18.85
CA ALA A 298 8.40 -5.10 20.23
C ALA A 298 9.88 -4.76 20.45
N GLU A 299 10.82 -5.53 19.87
CA GLU A 299 12.25 -5.21 19.94
C GLU A 299 12.57 -3.86 19.26
N LEU A 300 11.95 -3.57 18.09
CA LEU A 300 12.13 -2.27 17.42
C LEU A 300 11.57 -1.10 18.26
N ALA A 301 10.38 -1.28 18.86
CA ALA A 301 9.81 -0.27 19.74
C ALA A 301 10.69 0.00 20.96
N GLN A 302 11.25 -1.03 21.60
CA GLN A 302 12.23 -0.91 22.71
C GLN A 302 13.51 -0.18 22.29
N GLN A 303 13.85 -0.19 21.00
CA GLN A 303 14.96 0.59 20.44
C GLN A 303 14.58 2.04 20.08
N GLY A 304 13.42 2.52 20.52
CA GLY A 304 12.94 3.88 20.29
C GLY A 304 12.48 4.14 18.85
N MET A 305 11.86 3.15 18.21
CA MET A 305 11.15 3.34 16.95
C MET A 305 9.64 3.35 17.21
N MET A 306 8.93 4.30 16.63
CA MET A 306 7.47 4.31 16.60
C MET A 306 7.00 3.29 15.59
N ILE A 307 6.56 2.12 16.05
CA ILE A 307 6.03 1.09 15.17
C ILE A 307 4.59 1.40 14.82
N THR A 308 4.31 1.48 13.53
CA THR A 308 2.95 1.70 13.03
C THR A 308 2.52 0.51 12.18
N GLN A 309 1.32 0.02 12.41
CA GLN A 309 0.68 -0.98 11.55
C GLN A 309 -0.59 -0.38 10.95
N VAL A 310 -0.78 -0.60 9.65
CA VAL A 310 -1.96 -0.13 8.91
C VAL A 310 -2.66 -1.32 8.28
N TYR A 311 -3.92 -1.50 8.62
CA TYR A 311 -4.84 -2.40 7.94
C TYR A 311 -5.75 -1.60 7.03
N GLY A 312 -5.83 -2.02 5.79
CA GLY A 312 -6.70 -1.44 4.78
C GLY A 312 -6.50 -2.12 3.43
N MET A 313 -7.33 -1.76 2.48
CA MET A 313 -7.28 -2.31 1.13
C MET A 313 -7.67 -1.27 0.10
N THR A 314 -7.48 -1.60 -1.18
CA THR A 314 -7.80 -0.66 -2.26
C THR A 314 -9.28 -0.33 -2.28
N GLU A 315 -10.12 -1.28 -1.97
CA GLU A 315 -11.59 -1.18 -1.94
C GLU A 315 -12.11 -0.24 -0.83
N THR A 316 -11.30 0.04 0.18
CA THR A 316 -11.59 1.05 1.22
C THR A 316 -10.71 2.29 1.09
N CYS A 317 -10.20 2.55 -0.11
CA CYS A 317 -9.27 3.66 -0.39
C CYS A 317 -8.02 3.66 0.51
N GLY A 318 -7.50 2.47 0.87
CA GLY A 318 -6.35 2.34 1.77
C GLY A 318 -6.66 2.65 3.22
N ASP A 319 -7.89 2.99 3.50
CA ASP A 319 -8.36 3.23 4.83
C ASP A 319 -8.78 1.94 5.52
N GLY A 320 -8.70 2.00 6.82
CA GLY A 320 -8.99 0.89 7.69
C GLY A 320 -8.65 1.27 9.11
N ILE A 321 -7.73 0.53 9.67
CA ILE A 321 -7.37 0.65 11.08
C ILE A 321 -5.88 0.94 11.18
N ILE A 322 -5.49 1.92 11.99
CA ILE A 322 -4.09 2.27 12.24
C ILE A 322 -3.74 1.97 13.69
N ASN A 323 -2.65 1.25 13.89
CA ASN A 323 -2.08 1.03 15.20
C ASN A 323 -0.74 1.76 15.32
N TYR A 324 -0.65 2.64 16.27
CA TYR A 324 0.58 3.31 16.69
C TYR A 324 0.84 3.19 18.21
N GLU A 325 0.11 2.29 18.89
CA GLU A 325 0.39 1.95 20.28
C GLU A 325 1.69 1.14 20.38
N GLN A 326 2.55 1.54 21.33
CA GLN A 326 3.89 0.96 21.49
C GLN A 326 3.97 -0.06 22.64
N ASP A 327 2.87 -0.30 23.34
CA ASP A 327 2.83 -1.26 24.45
C ASP A 327 2.85 -2.72 23.93
N GLU A 328 3.40 -3.62 24.74
CA GLU A 328 3.58 -5.03 24.39
C GLU A 328 2.26 -5.77 24.13
N LYS A 329 1.15 -5.34 24.78
CA LYS A 329 -0.17 -5.95 24.65
C LYS A 329 -0.75 -5.71 23.26
N HIS A 330 -0.65 -4.47 22.74
CA HIS A 330 -1.35 -4.05 21.54
C HIS A 330 -0.46 -3.93 20.29
N ILE A 331 0.87 -3.97 20.42
CA ILE A 331 1.78 -3.82 19.28
C ILE A 331 1.54 -4.83 18.14
N ARG A 332 0.84 -5.93 18.44
CA ARG A 332 0.48 -6.97 17.46
C ARG A 332 -0.88 -6.74 16.80
N ALA A 333 -1.67 -5.81 17.33
CA ALA A 333 -2.97 -5.45 16.78
C ALA A 333 -2.78 -4.65 15.49
N VAL A 334 -3.78 -4.66 14.61
CA VAL A 334 -3.81 -3.70 13.50
C VAL A 334 -4.33 -2.33 13.94
N GLY A 335 -4.87 -2.20 15.15
CA GLY A 335 -5.28 -0.96 15.79
C GLY A 335 -6.74 -0.91 16.19
N LYS A 336 -7.23 0.29 16.43
CA LYS A 336 -8.64 0.61 16.65
C LYS A 336 -9.20 1.38 15.47
N PRO A 337 -10.47 1.16 15.10
CA PRO A 337 -11.15 2.02 14.14
C PRO A 337 -11.21 3.48 14.64
N ASP A 338 -11.08 4.42 13.73
CA ASP A 338 -11.38 5.83 13.95
C ASP A 338 -12.88 6.10 13.62
N ASP A 339 -13.39 7.28 13.94
CA ASP A 339 -14.79 7.71 13.76
C ASP A 339 -15.15 8.15 12.32
N HIS A 340 -14.20 8.11 11.39
CA HIS A 340 -14.41 8.49 9.97
C HIS A 340 -15.20 7.44 9.16
N ALA A 341 -15.28 6.20 9.65
CA ALA A 341 -16.05 5.11 9.06
C ALA A 341 -16.63 4.19 10.15
N GLU A 342 -17.62 3.40 9.78
CA GLU A 342 -18.22 2.41 10.66
C GLU A 342 -17.59 1.04 10.44
N TYR A 343 -17.30 0.34 11.52
CA TYR A 343 -16.69 -0.99 11.52
C TYR A 343 -17.51 -1.97 12.36
N LYS A 344 -17.69 -3.17 11.86
CA LYS A 344 -18.28 -4.28 12.66
C LYS A 344 -17.64 -5.60 12.25
N LEU A 345 -17.74 -6.58 13.13
CA LEU A 345 -17.57 -7.99 12.76
C LEU A 345 -18.96 -8.57 12.48
N ASP A 346 -19.09 -9.33 11.38
CA ASP A 346 -20.27 -10.12 11.12
C ASP A 346 -20.30 -11.39 12.00
N GLU A 347 -21.34 -12.22 11.84
CA GLU A 347 -21.50 -13.47 12.59
C GLU A 347 -20.37 -14.47 12.37
N THR A 348 -19.63 -14.35 11.25
CA THR A 348 -18.47 -15.20 10.91
C THR A 348 -17.15 -14.63 11.44
N GLY A 349 -17.15 -13.42 12.00
CA GLY A 349 -15.96 -12.68 12.40
C GLY A 349 -15.30 -11.92 11.24
N GLU A 350 -16.01 -11.72 10.13
CA GLU A 350 -15.53 -10.91 9.01
C GLU A 350 -15.61 -9.42 9.33
N ILE A 351 -14.56 -8.67 9.02
CA ILE A 351 -14.58 -7.21 9.12
C ILE A 351 -15.47 -6.66 8.00
N CYS A 352 -16.48 -5.89 8.38
CA CYS A 352 -17.30 -5.12 7.46
C CYS A 352 -17.10 -3.62 7.72
N ILE A 353 -16.97 -2.84 6.65
CA ILE A 353 -16.67 -1.40 6.70
C ILE A 353 -17.73 -0.64 5.92
N ARG A 354 -18.22 0.48 6.50
CA ARG A 354 -19.16 1.39 5.85
C ARG A 354 -18.73 2.83 6.06
N GLY A 355 -18.70 3.64 5.01
CA GLY A 355 -18.35 5.05 5.10
C GLY A 355 -17.89 5.64 3.78
N GLY A 356 -17.45 6.90 3.86
CA GLY A 356 -16.97 7.64 2.70
C GLY A 356 -15.70 7.07 2.06
N CYS A 357 -14.95 6.23 2.77
CA CYS A 357 -13.76 5.56 2.27
C CYS A 357 -14.06 4.38 1.32
N VAL A 358 -15.28 3.81 1.37
CA VAL A 358 -15.65 2.64 0.57
C VAL A 358 -15.77 2.99 -0.92
N MET A 359 -15.16 2.18 -1.76
CA MET A 359 -15.15 2.34 -3.23
C MET A 359 -16.53 2.50 -3.84
N LEU A 360 -16.60 3.08 -5.04
CA LEU A 360 -17.83 3.12 -5.85
C LEU A 360 -18.23 1.74 -6.39
N GLY A 361 -17.32 0.78 -6.39
CA GLY A 361 -17.48 -0.56 -6.94
C GLY A 361 -16.33 -0.96 -7.85
N TYR A 362 -16.46 -2.12 -8.52
CA TYR A 362 -15.53 -2.56 -9.54
C TYR A 362 -15.97 -2.08 -10.93
N TYR A 363 -15.04 -1.48 -11.65
CA TYR A 363 -15.31 -0.87 -12.96
C TYR A 363 -15.74 -1.92 -13.99
N LYS A 364 -16.92 -1.71 -14.60
CA LYS A 364 -17.57 -2.63 -15.55
C LYS A 364 -17.84 -4.04 -14.98
N ASP A 365 -17.89 -4.19 -13.65
CA ASP A 365 -18.15 -5.48 -13.00
C ASP A 365 -19.15 -5.32 -11.83
N PRO A 366 -20.45 -5.10 -12.13
CA PRO A 366 -21.48 -4.94 -11.11
C PRO A 366 -21.74 -6.23 -10.33
N GLU A 367 -21.52 -7.41 -10.91
CA GLU A 367 -21.71 -8.70 -10.25
C GLU A 367 -20.68 -8.87 -9.14
N ALA A 368 -19.39 -8.67 -9.43
CA ALA A 368 -18.35 -8.70 -8.42
C ALA A 368 -18.51 -7.59 -7.37
N THR A 369 -19.09 -6.45 -7.73
CA THR A 369 -19.42 -5.38 -6.78
C THR A 369 -20.48 -5.84 -5.79
N ALA A 370 -21.56 -6.45 -6.26
CA ALA A 370 -22.65 -6.94 -5.41
C ALA A 370 -22.23 -8.11 -4.50
N GLU A 371 -21.16 -8.85 -4.83
CA GLU A 371 -20.60 -9.89 -3.95
C GLU A 371 -19.96 -9.33 -2.67
N VAL A 372 -19.48 -8.08 -2.69
CA VAL A 372 -18.69 -7.50 -1.59
C VAL A 372 -19.29 -6.23 -1.00
N LEU A 373 -20.24 -5.60 -1.69
CA LEU A 373 -20.91 -4.38 -1.22
C LEU A 373 -22.42 -4.66 -1.13
N ASP A 374 -22.95 -4.69 0.07
CA ASP A 374 -24.36 -4.98 0.31
C ASP A 374 -25.27 -3.75 0.11
N ALA A 375 -26.59 -3.98 0.16
CA ALA A 375 -27.61 -2.93 -0.05
C ALA A 375 -27.60 -1.84 1.03
N ASP A 376 -27.05 -2.12 2.22
CA ASP A 376 -26.94 -1.17 3.35
C ASP A 376 -25.61 -0.40 3.29
N GLY A 377 -24.79 -0.62 2.26
CA GLY A 377 -23.51 0.05 2.04
C GLY A 377 -22.35 -0.54 2.84
N TRP A 378 -22.49 -1.74 3.43
CA TRP A 378 -21.39 -2.43 4.06
C TRP A 378 -20.53 -3.15 3.02
N PHE A 379 -19.23 -2.85 3.08
CA PHE A 379 -18.22 -3.56 2.32
C PHE A 379 -17.70 -4.74 3.14
N HIS A 380 -17.82 -5.94 2.58
CA HIS A 380 -17.34 -7.20 3.13
C HIS A 380 -15.89 -7.44 2.70
N THR A 381 -14.95 -7.32 3.65
CA THR A 381 -13.51 -7.31 3.34
C THR A 381 -12.95 -8.67 2.96
N GLY A 382 -13.63 -9.74 3.35
CA GLY A 382 -13.11 -11.10 3.29
C GLY A 382 -12.04 -11.40 4.33
N ASP A 383 -11.69 -10.45 5.20
CA ASP A 383 -10.72 -10.63 6.29
C ASP A 383 -11.44 -10.92 7.60
N LEU A 384 -10.98 -11.94 8.30
CA LEU A 384 -11.47 -12.32 9.61
C LEU A 384 -10.63 -11.67 10.70
N ALA A 385 -11.29 -11.23 11.76
CA ALA A 385 -10.64 -10.62 12.91
C ALA A 385 -11.28 -11.04 14.23
N ARG A 386 -10.57 -10.77 15.31
CA ARG A 386 -11.10 -10.69 16.68
C ARG A 386 -10.85 -9.29 17.22
N VAL A 387 -11.70 -8.89 18.16
CA VAL A 387 -11.55 -7.62 18.90
C VAL A 387 -11.32 -7.98 20.36
N ASP A 388 -10.37 -7.30 21.02
CA ASP A 388 -10.14 -7.48 22.45
C ASP A 388 -11.03 -6.54 23.29
N GLU A 389 -10.87 -6.62 24.62
CA GLU A 389 -11.63 -5.82 25.58
C GLU A 389 -11.36 -4.31 25.49
N ASP A 390 -10.20 -3.93 24.94
CA ASP A 390 -9.79 -2.54 24.75
C ASP A 390 -10.21 -2.02 23.35
N GLY A 391 -10.85 -2.84 22.52
CA GLY A 391 -11.35 -2.48 21.20
C GLY A 391 -10.31 -2.59 20.08
N PHE A 392 -9.16 -3.24 20.31
CA PHE A 392 -8.16 -3.49 19.27
C PHE A 392 -8.52 -4.67 18.40
N TYR A 393 -8.34 -4.48 17.09
CA TYR A 393 -8.55 -5.50 16.07
C TYR A 393 -7.27 -6.29 15.80
N TYR A 394 -7.43 -7.61 15.67
CA TYR A 394 -6.36 -8.56 15.32
C TYR A 394 -6.85 -9.39 14.14
N ILE A 395 -6.16 -9.32 13.02
CA ILE A 395 -6.47 -10.16 11.86
C ILE A 395 -6.17 -11.62 12.20
N THR A 396 -7.13 -12.50 11.95
CA THR A 396 -7.02 -13.95 12.23
C THR A 396 -6.92 -14.78 10.97
N GLY A 397 -7.25 -14.22 9.81
CA GLY A 397 -7.13 -14.91 8.53
C GLY A 397 -8.00 -14.31 7.43
N ARG A 398 -8.14 -15.07 6.34
CA ARG A 398 -9.02 -14.76 5.21
C ARG A 398 -10.17 -15.76 5.13
N LYS A 399 -11.40 -15.28 5.01
CA LYS A 399 -12.63 -16.10 4.92
C LYS A 399 -12.53 -17.18 3.83
N LYS A 400 -12.02 -16.82 2.65
CA LYS A 400 -11.84 -17.74 1.52
C LYS A 400 -10.73 -18.78 1.69
N ASN A 401 -9.80 -18.56 2.63
CA ASN A 401 -8.68 -19.47 2.89
C ASN A 401 -9.00 -20.47 4.01
N ILE A 402 -10.10 -20.26 4.73
CA ILE A 402 -10.52 -21.14 5.82
C ILE A 402 -10.61 -22.58 5.33
N ILE A 403 -9.92 -23.45 6.02
CA ILE A 403 -10.03 -24.91 5.84
C ILE A 403 -11.24 -25.38 6.64
N ILE A 404 -12.26 -25.85 5.94
CA ILE A 404 -13.45 -26.42 6.57
C ILE A 404 -13.25 -27.92 6.69
N LEU A 405 -13.13 -28.41 7.92
CA LEU A 405 -12.93 -29.82 8.19
C LEU A 405 -14.24 -30.60 8.15
N ASP A 406 -14.17 -31.93 7.95
CA ASP A 406 -15.34 -32.84 7.90
C ASP A 406 -16.23 -32.79 9.14
N ASN A 407 -15.67 -32.37 10.28
CA ASN A 407 -16.41 -32.21 11.54
C ASN A 407 -17.09 -30.83 11.67
N GLY A 408 -17.03 -29.99 10.61
CA GLY A 408 -17.60 -28.65 10.60
C GLY A 408 -16.72 -27.56 11.25
N GLU A 409 -15.55 -27.91 11.79
CA GLU A 409 -14.63 -26.93 12.38
C GLU A 409 -13.89 -26.14 11.31
N ASN A 410 -13.71 -24.86 11.59
CA ASN A 410 -13.00 -23.91 10.72
C ASN A 410 -11.56 -23.69 11.22
N VAL A 411 -10.58 -23.80 10.32
CA VAL A 411 -9.18 -23.58 10.63
C VAL A 411 -8.60 -22.51 9.71
N SER A 412 -8.06 -21.43 10.29
CA SER A 412 -7.32 -20.43 9.55
C SER A 412 -5.91 -20.95 9.25
N PRO A 413 -5.52 -21.08 7.97
CA PRO A 413 -4.14 -21.41 7.60
C PRO A 413 -3.14 -20.38 8.11
N GLU A 414 -3.51 -19.11 8.07
CA GLU A 414 -2.66 -17.99 8.47
C GLU A 414 -2.29 -18.07 9.96
N GLU A 415 -3.21 -18.50 10.81
CA GLU A 415 -2.93 -18.73 12.25
C GLU A 415 -1.80 -19.76 12.43
N LEU A 416 -1.86 -20.85 11.69
CA LEU A 416 -0.86 -21.92 11.76
C LEU A 416 0.47 -21.51 11.12
N GLU A 417 0.43 -20.76 10.02
CA GLU A 417 1.63 -20.21 9.37
C GLU A 417 2.38 -19.25 10.29
N ASN A 418 1.66 -18.41 11.02
CA ASN A 418 2.25 -17.52 12.02
C ASN A 418 2.89 -18.27 13.20
N LEU A 419 2.36 -19.42 13.56
CA LEU A 419 3.02 -20.28 14.55
C LEU A 419 4.31 -20.90 13.98
N LEU A 420 4.27 -21.36 12.73
CA LEU A 420 5.41 -21.96 12.05
C LEU A 420 6.55 -20.96 11.80
N SER A 421 6.23 -19.69 11.53
CA SER A 421 7.25 -18.66 11.29
C SER A 421 8.12 -18.33 12.51
N LYS A 422 7.71 -18.76 13.71
CA LYS A 422 8.53 -18.64 14.94
C LYS A 422 9.71 -19.61 14.97
N CYS A 423 9.72 -20.62 14.12
CA CYS A 423 10.84 -21.52 13.97
C CYS A 423 11.89 -20.89 13.04
N GLU A 424 13.08 -20.58 13.56
CA GLU A 424 14.16 -19.96 12.76
C GLU A 424 14.59 -20.78 11.53
N ALA A 425 14.37 -22.10 11.58
CA ALA A 425 14.65 -23.00 10.47
C ALA A 425 13.64 -22.91 9.32
N VAL A 426 12.45 -22.34 9.54
CA VAL A 426 11.42 -22.13 8.52
C VAL A 426 11.72 -20.83 7.77
N LYS A 427 12.03 -20.93 6.49
CA LYS A 427 12.25 -19.77 5.61
C LYS A 427 10.94 -19.25 5.03
N GLU A 428 10.08 -20.17 4.56
CA GLU A 428 8.74 -19.87 4.05
C GLU A 428 7.82 -21.05 4.37
N CYS A 429 6.56 -20.77 4.63
CA CYS A 429 5.55 -21.80 4.82
C CYS A 429 4.19 -21.37 4.29
N ILE A 430 3.40 -22.34 3.87
CA ILE A 430 1.96 -22.23 3.65
C ILE A 430 1.28 -23.43 4.30
N VAL A 431 0.07 -23.18 4.82
CA VAL A 431 -0.79 -24.25 5.32
C VAL A 431 -1.98 -24.38 4.40
N ARG A 432 -2.32 -25.61 4.03
CA ARG A 432 -3.43 -25.93 3.14
C ARG A 432 -4.10 -27.24 3.49
N GLU A 433 -5.29 -27.44 2.96
CA GLU A 433 -5.90 -28.76 2.99
C GLU A 433 -5.24 -29.69 1.96
N LYS A 434 -4.94 -30.90 2.37
CA LYS A 434 -4.53 -32.00 1.50
C LYS A 434 -5.14 -33.32 1.96
N GLY A 435 -6.09 -33.84 1.18
CA GLY A 435 -6.75 -35.10 1.50
C GLY A 435 -7.44 -35.07 2.85
N LYS A 436 -8.20 -34.02 3.15
CA LYS A 436 -8.93 -33.79 4.41
C LYS A 436 -8.03 -33.65 5.66
N LYS A 437 -6.76 -33.31 5.45
CA LYS A 437 -5.78 -33.09 6.50
C LYS A 437 -5.19 -31.68 6.38
N ILE A 438 -4.87 -31.09 7.52
CA ILE A 438 -4.10 -29.86 7.55
C ILE A 438 -2.66 -30.20 7.22
N CYS A 439 -2.15 -29.66 6.11
CA CYS A 439 -0.82 -29.90 5.60
C CYS A 439 0.00 -28.61 5.64
N ALA A 440 1.15 -28.63 6.30
CA ALA A 440 2.14 -27.56 6.23
C ALA A 440 3.13 -27.87 5.08
N VAL A 441 3.28 -26.92 4.16
CA VAL A 441 4.29 -26.96 3.09
C VAL A 441 5.36 -25.95 3.46
N ILE A 442 6.59 -26.40 3.63
CA ILE A 442 7.66 -25.63 4.26
C ILE A 442 8.90 -25.61 3.37
N TYR A 443 9.41 -24.41 3.10
CA TYR A 443 10.73 -24.21 2.54
C TYR A 443 11.75 -24.02 3.66
N CYS A 444 12.70 -24.93 3.74
CA CYS A 444 13.83 -24.89 4.69
C CYS A 444 15.05 -25.63 4.10
N GLY A 445 16.21 -25.53 4.78
CA GLY A 445 17.36 -26.33 4.43
C GLY A 445 17.14 -27.83 4.71
N GLU A 446 17.77 -28.72 3.94
CA GLU A 446 17.66 -30.19 4.17
C GLU A 446 18.09 -30.58 5.59
N ALA A 447 19.16 -29.95 6.09
CA ALA A 447 19.66 -30.20 7.46
C ALA A 447 18.66 -29.73 8.55
N ASP A 448 17.76 -28.82 8.23
CA ASP A 448 16.83 -28.18 9.16
C ASP A 448 15.49 -28.93 9.26
N GLN A 449 15.21 -29.87 8.35
CA GLN A 449 13.91 -30.53 8.28
C GLN A 449 13.53 -31.28 9.58
N GLN A 450 14.49 -31.89 10.28
CA GLN A 450 14.20 -32.54 11.55
C GLN A 450 13.83 -31.51 12.63
N THR A 451 14.57 -30.43 12.74
CA THR A 451 14.25 -29.29 13.65
C THR A 451 12.83 -28.77 13.44
N VAL A 452 12.44 -28.63 12.18
CA VAL A 452 11.08 -28.17 11.82
C VAL A 452 10.02 -29.22 12.22
N ARG A 453 10.28 -30.51 12.02
CA ARG A 453 9.35 -31.59 12.44
C ARG A 453 9.16 -31.59 13.95
N ASP A 454 10.23 -31.43 14.70
CA ASP A 454 10.19 -31.39 16.16
C ASP A 454 9.42 -30.17 16.65
N PHE A 455 9.66 -29.00 16.02
CA PHE A 455 8.91 -27.77 16.29
C PHE A 455 7.41 -27.94 16.03
N ILE A 456 7.02 -28.54 14.90
CA ILE A 456 5.60 -28.81 14.57
C ILE A 456 4.99 -29.75 15.60
N THR A 457 5.74 -30.75 16.04
CA THR A 457 5.27 -31.69 17.05
C THR A 457 4.99 -31.00 18.38
N GLU A 458 5.87 -30.12 18.84
CA GLU A 458 5.66 -29.34 20.05
C GLU A 458 4.49 -28.35 19.88
N THR A 459 4.43 -27.61 18.74
CA THR A 459 3.34 -26.70 18.42
C THR A 459 1.99 -27.43 18.43
N ASN A 460 1.91 -28.62 17.83
CA ASN A 460 0.70 -29.44 17.83
C ASN A 460 0.23 -29.84 19.22
N ARG A 461 1.10 -29.93 20.22
CA ARG A 461 0.72 -30.24 21.62
C ARG A 461 -0.05 -29.10 22.25
N THR A 462 0.20 -27.86 21.83
CA THR A 462 -0.47 -26.66 22.32
C THR A 462 -1.79 -26.38 21.60
N LEU A 463 -2.01 -27.02 20.43
CA LEU A 463 -3.18 -26.79 19.61
C LEU A 463 -4.32 -27.78 19.91
N PRO A 464 -5.60 -27.32 19.79
CA PRO A 464 -6.75 -28.20 19.73
C PRO A 464 -6.55 -29.29 18.66
N ILE A 465 -7.12 -30.47 18.89
CA ILE A 465 -6.91 -31.63 18.00
C ILE A 465 -7.23 -31.32 16.54
N TYR A 466 -8.31 -30.57 16.29
CA TYR A 466 -8.77 -30.22 14.96
C TYR A 466 -7.86 -29.23 14.23
N LYS A 467 -7.06 -28.44 14.94
CA LYS A 467 -6.09 -27.48 14.35
C LYS A 467 -4.71 -28.10 14.09
N ARG A 468 -4.47 -29.35 14.49
CA ARG A 468 -3.13 -29.95 14.39
C ARG A 468 -2.73 -30.22 12.94
N MET A 469 -1.54 -29.80 12.61
CA MET A 469 -0.90 -30.09 11.32
C MET A 469 -0.51 -31.58 11.27
N SER A 470 -1.27 -32.34 10.50
CA SER A 470 -1.11 -33.83 10.44
C SER A 470 -0.31 -34.29 9.23
N ALA A 471 0.03 -33.39 8.31
CA ALA A 471 0.90 -33.64 7.17
C ALA A 471 1.93 -32.51 7.04
N VAL A 472 3.14 -32.85 6.62
CA VAL A 472 4.24 -31.91 6.40
C VAL A 472 4.95 -32.26 5.09
N GLU A 473 5.05 -31.27 4.20
CA GLU A 473 5.80 -31.35 2.95
C GLU A 473 6.96 -30.36 2.99
N PHE A 474 8.13 -30.78 2.52
CA PHE A 474 9.28 -29.91 2.43
C PHE A 474 9.57 -29.55 0.97
N SER A 475 9.84 -28.27 0.73
CA SER A 475 10.37 -27.75 -0.53
C SER A 475 11.86 -27.48 -0.38
N THR A 476 12.63 -27.80 -1.39
CA THR A 476 14.05 -27.44 -1.51
C THR A 476 14.25 -26.07 -2.17
N GLU A 477 13.19 -25.51 -2.75
CA GLU A 477 13.18 -24.22 -3.42
C GLU A 477 12.16 -23.28 -2.76
N PRO A 478 12.34 -21.94 -2.88
CA PRO A 478 11.36 -20.97 -2.43
C PRO A 478 9.95 -21.27 -2.95
N LEU A 479 8.95 -21.04 -2.12
CA LEU A 479 7.57 -21.33 -2.49
C LEU A 479 7.09 -20.39 -3.63
N PRO A 480 6.22 -20.88 -4.54
CA PRO A 480 5.80 -20.11 -5.70
C PRO A 480 5.10 -18.80 -5.32
N ARG A 481 5.47 -17.73 -6.02
CA ARG A 481 4.87 -16.39 -5.86
C ARG A 481 4.41 -15.86 -7.22
N PRO A 482 3.18 -15.36 -7.35
CA PRO A 482 2.79 -14.57 -8.52
C PRO A 482 3.50 -13.21 -8.51
N GLY A 483 3.34 -12.44 -9.57
CA GLY A 483 3.97 -11.12 -9.72
C GLY A 483 3.69 -10.11 -8.58
N THR A 484 2.71 -10.38 -7.71
CA THR A 484 2.40 -9.58 -6.50
C THR A 484 3.31 -9.89 -5.30
N GLY A 485 4.18 -10.90 -5.38
CA GLY A 485 5.09 -11.29 -4.30
C GLY A 485 4.45 -12.08 -3.14
N LYS A 486 3.11 -12.26 -3.12
CA LYS A 486 2.42 -13.09 -2.11
C LYS A 486 2.57 -14.58 -2.44
N LEU A 487 2.63 -15.43 -1.41
CA LEU A 487 2.71 -16.89 -1.60
C LEU A 487 1.43 -17.45 -2.24
N LEU A 488 1.59 -18.36 -3.21
CA LEU A 488 0.49 -19.11 -3.81
C LEU A 488 0.12 -20.29 -2.90
N ARG A 489 -1.18 -20.39 -2.54
CA ARG A 489 -1.72 -21.47 -1.71
C ARG A 489 -2.24 -22.67 -2.51
N LYS A 490 -2.21 -22.61 -3.85
CA LYS A 490 -2.68 -23.69 -4.75
C LYS A 490 -1.55 -24.57 -5.22
#